data_fdb60bab70019e1f8d879cb8027ebc2f
#
_entry.id   fdb60bab70019e1f8d879cb8027ebc2f
#
_cell.length_a   1.000
_cell.length_b   1.000
_cell.length_c   1.000
_cell.angle_alpha   90.00
_cell.angle_beta   90.00
_cell.angle_gamma   90.00
#
_symmetry.space_group_name_H-M   'P 1'
#
loop_
_entity.id
_entity.type
_entity.pdbx_description
1 polymer ?
#
loop_
_entity_poly.entity_id
_entity_poly.type
_entity_poly.pdbx_seq_one_letter_code
_entity_poly.pdbx_strand_id
1 'polypeptide(L)'
;MESVKIVSIGDGSTGKTCLLIKLTQNTFPRDYVPTVFDNYAAQMSIPIKGKQRSFNLNLWDTAGQQEYDTLRPLSYPGTDIFLLFFSIDEPDSFENITAKWVEEVEAHKASCPGAKLFVVGTKTDLRTDEGTIANLKAKGQHPITYKEGVELAKKIGAQKYVECSAKTENLKEVFIEIIQEYFESKSKVKMSAAMCCWKAREPGQSEVVHISDG
;
A
#
# COMPACT_ATOMS: atom_id res chain seq x y z
N MET A 1 5.95 19.90 7.92
CA MET A 1 4.94 18.85 7.72
C MET A 1 5.28 18.15 6.42
N GLU A 2 5.39 16.82 6.44
CA GLU A 2 5.72 16.05 5.26
C GLU A 2 4.45 15.63 4.53
N SER A 3 4.49 15.69 3.19
CA SER A 3 3.37 15.27 2.35
C SER A 3 3.64 13.86 1.82
N VAL A 4 2.62 12.99 1.87
CA VAL A 4 2.67 11.62 1.34
C VAL A 4 1.48 11.42 0.42
N LYS A 5 1.74 11.11 -0.84
CA LYS A 5 0.70 10.78 -1.81
C LYS A 5 0.40 9.28 -1.77
N ILE A 6 -0.85 8.96 -1.51
CA ILE A 6 -1.35 7.59 -1.39
C ILE A 6 -2.46 7.38 -2.42
N VAL A 7 -2.31 6.39 -3.28
CA VAL A 7 -3.33 6.03 -4.27
C VAL A 7 -3.94 4.69 -3.92
N SER A 8 -5.27 4.65 -3.84
CA SER A 8 -6.07 3.45 -3.53
C SER A 8 -6.55 2.81 -4.81
N ILE A 9 -6.17 1.56 -5.07
CA ILE A 9 -6.59 0.77 -6.23
C ILE A 9 -7.10 -0.60 -5.79
N GLY A 10 -7.91 -1.22 -6.60
CA GLY A 10 -8.57 -2.50 -6.31
C GLY A 10 -9.95 -2.54 -6.94
N ASP A 11 -10.58 -3.70 -6.92
CA ASP A 11 -11.89 -3.92 -7.53
C ASP A 11 -12.98 -2.98 -7.00
N GLY A 12 -14.06 -2.83 -7.74
CA GLY A 12 -15.26 -2.16 -7.25
C GLY A 12 -15.78 -2.84 -5.98
N SER A 13 -16.44 -2.08 -5.11
CA SER A 13 -17.07 -2.59 -3.88
C SER A 13 -16.13 -3.21 -2.82
N THR A 14 -14.79 -3.15 -3.01
CA THR A 14 -13.82 -3.61 -2.01
C THR A 14 -13.68 -2.69 -0.79
N GLY A 15 -14.41 -1.57 -0.75
CA GLY A 15 -14.46 -0.69 0.42
C GLY A 15 -13.40 0.41 0.47
N LYS A 16 -12.69 0.71 -0.62
CA LYS A 16 -11.72 1.82 -0.73
C LYS A 16 -12.30 3.14 -0.22
N THR A 17 -13.34 3.61 -0.88
CA THR A 17 -14.04 4.86 -0.55
C THR A 17 -14.55 4.88 0.89
N CYS A 18 -15.19 3.79 1.34
CA CYS A 18 -15.70 3.71 2.72
C CYS A 18 -14.57 3.87 3.75
N LEU A 19 -13.41 3.27 3.48
CA LEU A 19 -12.24 3.36 4.35
C LEU A 19 -11.69 4.78 4.40
N LEU A 20 -11.56 5.45 3.24
CA LEU A 20 -11.05 6.82 3.17
C LEU A 20 -12.01 7.85 3.82
N ILE A 21 -13.31 7.72 3.61
CA ILE A 21 -14.33 8.53 4.28
C ILE A 21 -14.27 8.31 5.80
N LYS A 22 -14.21 7.04 6.24
CA LYS A 22 -14.12 6.73 7.67
C LYS A 22 -12.85 7.29 8.31
N LEU A 23 -11.71 7.23 7.62
CA LEU A 23 -10.47 7.82 8.11
C LEU A 23 -10.54 9.33 8.26
N THR A 24 -11.09 10.02 7.27
CA THR A 24 -11.05 11.50 7.18
C THR A 24 -12.20 12.18 7.90
N GLN A 25 -13.38 11.59 7.87
CA GLN A 25 -14.61 12.17 8.42
C GLN A 25 -15.13 11.46 9.69
N ASN A 26 -14.50 10.32 10.04
CA ASN A 26 -14.92 9.44 11.14
C ASN A 26 -16.40 8.95 11.04
N THR A 27 -16.95 8.93 9.83
CA THR A 27 -18.31 8.46 9.52
C THR A 27 -18.24 7.28 8.56
N PHE A 28 -19.14 6.30 8.74
CA PHE A 28 -19.31 5.22 7.76
C PHE A 28 -20.44 5.62 6.80
N PRO A 29 -20.19 5.67 5.47
CA PRO A 29 -21.23 6.04 4.52
C PRO A 29 -22.37 5.02 4.53
N ARG A 30 -23.63 5.51 4.54
CA ARG A 30 -24.81 4.66 4.56
C ARG A 30 -25.20 4.18 3.17
N ASP A 31 -24.98 5.03 2.16
CA ASP A 31 -25.34 4.76 0.78
C ASP A 31 -24.08 4.50 -0.05
N TYR A 32 -24.16 3.49 -0.90
CA TYR A 32 -23.10 3.20 -1.86
C TYR A 32 -23.27 4.12 -3.08
N VAL A 33 -22.29 4.98 -3.28
CA VAL A 33 -22.16 5.77 -4.52
C VAL A 33 -20.89 5.31 -5.23
N PRO A 34 -20.99 4.81 -6.48
CA PRO A 34 -19.80 4.43 -7.24
C PRO A 34 -18.85 5.62 -7.39
N THR A 35 -17.61 5.44 -6.99
CA THR A 35 -16.56 6.45 -7.16
C THR A 35 -16.05 6.43 -8.57
N VAL A 36 -15.93 7.59 -9.20
CA VAL A 36 -15.15 7.78 -10.42
C VAL A 36 -13.72 8.14 -10.01
N PHE A 37 -13.58 9.21 -9.24
CA PHE A 37 -12.35 9.71 -8.71
C PHE A 37 -12.65 10.72 -7.60
N ASP A 38 -11.94 10.61 -6.47
CA ASP A 38 -12.08 11.56 -5.37
C ASP A 38 -10.74 11.77 -4.64
N ASN A 39 -10.61 12.90 -3.95
CA ASN A 39 -9.43 13.26 -3.19
C ASN A 39 -9.79 13.58 -1.74
N TYR A 40 -9.09 12.94 -0.81
CA TYR A 40 -9.21 13.20 0.61
C TYR A 40 -7.87 13.64 1.18
N ALA A 41 -7.90 14.37 2.29
CA ALA A 41 -6.71 14.75 3.03
C ALA A 41 -6.87 14.41 4.51
N ALA A 42 -5.82 13.85 5.11
CA ALA A 42 -5.76 13.58 6.53
C ALA A 42 -4.45 14.10 7.11
N GLN A 43 -4.54 14.85 8.21
CA GLN A 43 -3.36 15.25 8.96
C GLN A 43 -3.16 14.32 10.14
N MET A 44 -1.96 13.75 10.25
CA MET A 44 -1.64 12.77 11.28
C MET A 44 -0.29 13.08 11.92
N SER A 45 -0.22 12.94 13.24
CA SER A 45 1.04 12.94 13.98
C SER A 45 1.42 11.49 14.27
N ILE A 46 2.56 11.04 13.71
CA ILE A 46 2.96 9.63 13.71
C ILE A 46 4.35 9.50 14.31
N PRO A 47 4.56 8.57 15.26
CA PRO A 47 5.88 8.32 15.83
C PRO A 47 6.76 7.56 14.82
N ILE A 48 7.82 8.19 14.33
CA ILE A 48 8.81 7.59 13.45
C ILE A 48 10.16 7.58 14.20
N LYS A 49 10.71 6.38 14.47
CA LYS A 49 11.97 6.20 15.21
C LYS A 49 11.99 6.97 16.54
N GLY A 50 10.90 6.89 17.30
CA GLY A 50 10.75 7.53 18.61
C GLY A 50 10.51 9.04 18.59
N LYS A 51 10.39 9.68 17.42
CA LYS A 51 10.09 11.10 17.28
C LYS A 51 8.73 11.30 16.63
N GLN A 52 7.88 12.13 17.22
CA GLN A 52 6.62 12.53 16.60
C GLN A 52 6.87 13.38 15.36
N ARG A 53 6.29 13.01 14.24
CA ARG A 53 6.38 13.74 12.97
C ARG A 53 4.97 13.97 12.42
N SER A 54 4.74 15.17 11.89
CA SER A 54 3.45 15.54 11.31
C SER A 54 3.45 15.30 9.80
N PHE A 55 2.42 14.59 9.35
CA PHE A 55 2.22 14.22 7.94
C PHE A 55 0.91 14.80 7.42
N ASN A 56 0.92 15.19 6.15
CA ASN A 56 -0.28 15.44 5.35
C ASN A 56 -0.43 14.28 4.36
N LEU A 57 -1.41 13.43 4.57
CA LEU A 57 -1.72 12.31 3.71
C LEU A 57 -2.69 12.79 2.62
N ASN A 58 -2.24 12.78 1.37
CA ASN A 58 -3.08 13.05 0.21
C ASN A 58 -3.59 11.72 -0.34
N LEU A 59 -4.85 11.44 -0.10
CA LEU A 59 -5.49 10.15 -0.35
C LEU A 59 -6.30 10.24 -1.65
N TRP A 60 -5.90 9.48 -2.65
CA TRP A 60 -6.51 9.45 -3.96
C TRP A 60 -7.36 8.20 -4.08
N ASP A 61 -8.68 8.38 -4.10
CA ASP A 61 -9.65 7.31 -4.30
C ASP A 61 -9.90 7.11 -5.78
N THR A 62 -9.76 5.90 -6.27
CA THR A 62 -9.95 5.59 -7.69
C THR A 62 -11.02 4.53 -7.91
N ALA A 63 -11.68 4.63 -9.07
CA ALA A 63 -12.65 3.63 -9.50
C ALA A 63 -11.99 2.25 -9.73
N GLY A 64 -12.68 1.19 -9.30
CA GLY A 64 -12.26 -0.19 -9.57
C GLY A 64 -12.84 -0.80 -10.85
N GLN A 65 -13.81 -0.13 -11.48
CA GLN A 65 -14.48 -0.61 -12.68
C GLN A 65 -13.60 -0.48 -13.92
N GLN A 66 -13.80 -1.35 -14.91
CA GLN A 66 -13.00 -1.42 -16.15
C GLN A 66 -13.16 -0.18 -17.03
N GLU A 67 -14.30 0.47 -16.98
CA GLU A 67 -14.59 1.69 -17.74
C GLU A 67 -13.59 2.81 -17.44
N TYR A 68 -12.92 2.75 -16.29
CA TYR A 68 -11.95 3.75 -15.84
C TYR A 68 -10.49 3.30 -15.93
N ASP A 69 -10.20 2.14 -16.55
CA ASP A 69 -8.83 1.61 -16.65
C ASP A 69 -7.88 2.56 -17.40
N THR A 70 -8.38 3.36 -18.35
CA THR A 70 -7.58 4.38 -19.06
C THR A 70 -7.41 5.69 -18.27
N LEU A 71 -8.33 6.01 -17.37
CA LEU A 71 -8.33 7.25 -16.59
C LEU A 71 -7.59 7.13 -15.27
N ARG A 72 -7.69 5.96 -14.63
CA ARG A 72 -7.07 5.71 -13.31
C ARG A 72 -5.57 6.00 -13.29
N PRO A 73 -4.75 5.60 -14.29
CA PRO A 73 -3.32 5.86 -14.28
C PRO A 73 -2.93 7.33 -14.32
N LEU A 74 -3.85 8.25 -14.67
CA LEU A 74 -3.60 9.69 -14.57
C LEU A 74 -3.37 10.14 -13.13
N SER A 75 -3.81 9.34 -12.15
CA SER A 75 -3.56 9.59 -10.73
C SER A 75 -2.19 9.12 -10.23
N TYR A 76 -1.44 8.29 -10.99
CA TYR A 76 -0.22 7.62 -10.53
C TYR A 76 1.04 8.47 -10.45
N PRO A 77 1.25 9.50 -11.29
CA PRO A 77 2.47 10.31 -11.23
C PRO A 77 2.74 10.85 -9.83
N GLY A 78 3.96 10.64 -9.34
CA GLY A 78 4.41 11.12 -8.03
C GLY A 78 3.79 10.40 -6.83
N THR A 79 3.23 9.20 -7.01
CA THR A 79 2.72 8.38 -5.91
C THR A 79 3.86 7.88 -5.03
N ASP A 80 3.69 8.00 -3.72
CA ASP A 80 4.59 7.44 -2.70
C ASP A 80 4.17 6.02 -2.31
N ILE A 81 2.86 5.79 -2.18
CA ILE A 81 2.28 4.54 -1.71
C ILE A 81 1.08 4.17 -2.57
N PHE A 82 1.05 2.93 -3.05
CA PHE A 82 -0.15 2.29 -3.56
C PHE A 82 -0.74 1.38 -2.49
N LEU A 83 -2.03 1.55 -2.22
CA LEU A 83 -2.82 0.63 -1.42
C LEU A 83 -3.63 -0.27 -2.36
N LEU A 84 -3.30 -1.55 -2.37
CA LEU A 84 -3.96 -2.59 -3.17
C LEU A 84 -5.08 -3.22 -2.33
N PHE A 85 -6.31 -2.87 -2.66
CA PHE A 85 -7.49 -3.26 -1.87
C PHE A 85 -8.14 -4.52 -2.41
N PHE A 86 -8.44 -5.44 -1.50
CA PHE A 86 -9.38 -6.53 -1.73
C PHE A 86 -10.35 -6.64 -0.55
N SER A 87 -11.47 -7.34 -0.74
CA SER A 87 -12.40 -7.64 0.32
C SER A 87 -12.29 -9.10 0.75
N ILE A 88 -12.25 -9.38 2.05
CA ILE A 88 -12.07 -10.75 2.55
C ILE A 88 -13.26 -11.67 2.24
N ASP A 89 -14.44 -11.10 2.01
CA ASP A 89 -15.67 -11.80 1.62
C ASP A 89 -15.80 -12.00 0.10
N GLU A 90 -14.81 -11.54 -0.69
CA GLU A 90 -14.82 -11.61 -2.15
C GLU A 90 -13.47 -12.13 -2.68
N PRO A 91 -13.26 -13.48 -2.68
CA PRO A 91 -12.00 -14.10 -3.10
C PRO A 91 -11.53 -13.68 -4.50
N ASP A 92 -12.44 -13.41 -5.42
CA ASP A 92 -12.09 -12.94 -6.77
C ASP A 92 -11.32 -11.60 -6.71
N SER A 93 -11.70 -10.71 -5.79
CA SER A 93 -10.98 -9.44 -5.59
C SER A 93 -9.56 -9.65 -5.05
N PHE A 94 -9.32 -10.72 -4.28
CA PHE A 94 -8.01 -11.12 -3.81
C PHE A 94 -7.13 -11.66 -4.95
N GLU A 95 -7.68 -12.51 -5.83
CA GLU A 95 -6.99 -13.03 -7.00
C GLU A 95 -6.62 -11.89 -7.97
N ASN A 96 -7.51 -10.92 -8.15
CA ASN A 96 -7.31 -9.76 -9.01
C ASN A 96 -6.16 -8.85 -8.54
N ILE A 97 -5.72 -8.90 -7.27
CA ILE A 97 -4.52 -8.19 -6.82
C ILE A 97 -3.32 -8.58 -7.69
N THR A 98 -3.14 -9.88 -7.94
CA THR A 98 -2.02 -10.36 -8.76
C THR A 98 -2.33 -10.29 -10.26
N ALA A 99 -3.55 -10.68 -10.65
CA ALA A 99 -3.92 -10.82 -12.06
C ALA A 99 -4.12 -9.48 -12.79
N LYS A 100 -4.43 -8.41 -12.05
CA LYS A 100 -4.73 -7.09 -12.64
C LYS A 100 -3.92 -5.97 -12.00
N TRP A 101 -4.08 -5.78 -10.69
CA TRP A 101 -3.66 -4.53 -10.02
C TRP A 101 -2.15 -4.35 -9.93
N VAL A 102 -1.41 -5.42 -9.67
CA VAL A 102 0.07 -5.39 -9.68
C VAL A 102 0.58 -5.14 -11.09
N GLU A 103 0.01 -5.78 -12.10
CA GLU A 103 0.40 -5.59 -13.51
C GLU A 103 0.15 -4.14 -13.95
N GLU A 104 -0.98 -3.55 -13.57
CA GLU A 104 -1.30 -2.16 -13.88
C GLU A 104 -0.28 -1.19 -13.27
N VAL A 105 0.10 -1.38 -11.99
CA VAL A 105 1.11 -0.53 -11.34
C VAL A 105 2.48 -0.70 -11.98
N GLU A 106 2.90 -1.93 -12.28
CA GLU A 106 4.19 -2.19 -12.92
C GLU A 106 4.27 -1.59 -14.33
N ALA A 107 3.17 -1.63 -15.10
CA ALA A 107 3.10 -0.97 -16.40
C ALA A 107 3.31 0.57 -16.32
N HIS A 108 2.98 1.19 -15.19
CA HIS A 108 3.10 2.64 -14.97
C HIS A 108 4.25 3.03 -14.03
N LYS A 109 5.14 2.11 -13.71
CA LYS A 109 6.24 2.29 -12.75
C LYS A 109 7.16 3.48 -13.05
N ALA A 110 7.34 3.81 -14.33
CA ALA A 110 8.15 4.95 -14.75
C ALA A 110 7.61 6.30 -14.27
N SER A 111 6.29 6.43 -14.10
CA SER A 111 5.65 7.66 -13.61
C SER A 111 5.63 7.80 -12.09
N CYS A 112 5.91 6.71 -11.36
CA CYS A 112 5.91 6.67 -9.90
C CYS A 112 7.15 5.95 -9.34
N PRO A 113 8.37 6.43 -9.66
CA PRO A 113 9.62 5.74 -9.30
C PRO A 113 9.76 5.67 -7.78
N GLY A 114 9.97 4.45 -7.26
CA GLY A 114 10.17 4.22 -5.83
C GLY A 114 8.90 4.15 -5.00
N ALA A 115 7.71 4.21 -5.61
CA ALA A 115 6.45 3.94 -4.95
C ALA A 115 6.46 2.58 -4.25
N LYS A 116 5.79 2.48 -3.10
CA LYS A 116 5.72 1.26 -2.30
C LYS A 116 4.32 0.68 -2.35
N LEU A 117 4.25 -0.65 -2.45
CA LEU A 117 2.99 -1.39 -2.44
C LEU A 117 2.64 -1.84 -1.02
N PHE A 118 1.38 -1.68 -0.65
CA PHE A 118 0.78 -2.26 0.54
C PHE A 118 -0.49 -2.99 0.14
N VAL A 119 -0.74 -4.13 0.74
CA VAL A 119 -1.99 -4.88 0.52
C VAL A 119 -2.93 -4.62 1.67
N VAL A 120 -4.19 -4.32 1.37
CA VAL A 120 -5.21 -3.97 2.36
C VAL A 120 -6.41 -4.90 2.21
N GLY A 121 -6.61 -5.78 3.19
CA GLY A 121 -7.82 -6.60 3.32
C GLY A 121 -8.89 -5.82 4.07
N THR A 122 -10.06 -5.69 3.47
CA THR A 122 -11.19 -4.95 4.05
C THR A 122 -12.30 -5.86 4.53
N LYS A 123 -13.27 -5.30 5.27
CA LYS A 123 -14.48 -5.94 5.77
C LYS A 123 -14.19 -7.13 6.69
N THR A 124 -13.17 -7.02 7.55
CA THR A 124 -12.76 -8.07 8.49
C THR A 124 -13.90 -8.53 9.41
N ASP A 125 -14.90 -7.68 9.65
CA ASP A 125 -16.13 -8.00 10.37
C ASP A 125 -16.92 -9.15 9.72
N LEU A 126 -16.76 -9.39 8.41
CA LEU A 126 -17.44 -10.46 7.70
C LEU A 126 -16.76 -11.84 7.83
N ARG A 127 -15.56 -11.90 8.41
CA ARG A 127 -14.84 -13.17 8.56
C ARG A 127 -15.55 -14.17 9.45
N THR A 128 -16.32 -13.69 10.41
CA THR A 128 -17.11 -14.49 11.37
C THR A 128 -18.60 -14.39 11.12
N ASP A 129 -19.04 -13.69 10.07
CA ASP A 129 -20.44 -13.58 9.72
C ASP A 129 -20.96 -14.89 9.13
N GLU A 130 -21.96 -15.49 9.78
CA GLU A 130 -22.51 -16.79 9.41
C GLU A 130 -23.08 -16.80 7.98
N GLY A 131 -23.74 -15.71 7.58
CA GLY A 131 -24.31 -15.55 6.23
C GLY A 131 -23.23 -15.52 5.16
N THR A 132 -22.17 -14.75 5.39
CA THR A 132 -21.01 -14.67 4.50
C THR A 132 -20.30 -16.03 4.37
N ILE A 133 -20.07 -16.71 5.49
CA ILE A 133 -19.44 -18.02 5.51
C ILE A 133 -20.29 -19.04 4.75
N ALA A 134 -21.60 -19.06 4.98
CA ALA A 134 -22.50 -19.99 4.29
C ALA A 134 -22.53 -19.76 2.77
N ASN A 135 -22.58 -18.50 2.35
CA ASN A 135 -22.59 -18.11 0.94
C ASN A 135 -21.28 -18.50 0.22
N LEU A 136 -20.13 -18.24 0.84
CA LEU A 136 -18.83 -18.61 0.28
C LEU A 136 -18.67 -20.14 0.24
N LYS A 137 -19.06 -20.84 1.29
CA LYS A 137 -19.02 -22.30 1.34
C LYS A 137 -19.87 -22.95 0.24
N ALA A 138 -21.03 -22.37 -0.08
CA ALA A 138 -21.87 -22.86 -1.19
C ALA A 138 -21.17 -22.76 -2.54
N LYS A 139 -20.19 -21.85 -2.69
CA LYS A 139 -19.33 -21.70 -3.88
C LYS A 139 -18.02 -22.49 -3.79
N GLY A 140 -17.78 -23.26 -2.71
CA GLY A 140 -16.50 -23.92 -2.46
C GLY A 140 -15.37 -22.97 -2.04
N GLN A 141 -15.72 -21.79 -1.58
CA GLN A 141 -14.81 -20.72 -1.14
C GLN A 141 -14.89 -20.51 0.38
N HIS A 142 -14.01 -19.66 0.91
CA HIS A 142 -14.00 -19.24 2.30
C HIS A 142 -13.55 -17.77 2.39
N PRO A 143 -13.83 -17.06 3.48
CA PRO A 143 -13.30 -15.71 3.68
C PRO A 143 -11.77 -15.75 3.74
N ILE A 144 -11.13 -14.84 3.03
CA ILE A 144 -9.66 -14.77 2.99
C ILE A 144 -9.09 -14.60 4.39
N THR A 145 -8.14 -15.46 4.73
CA THR A 145 -7.48 -15.45 6.05
C THR A 145 -6.35 -14.43 6.10
N TYR A 146 -5.96 -14.01 7.31
CA TYR A 146 -4.80 -13.16 7.52
C TYR A 146 -3.51 -13.74 6.92
N LYS A 147 -3.34 -15.07 7.04
CA LYS A 147 -2.16 -15.78 6.51
C LYS A 147 -2.08 -15.67 4.98
N GLU A 148 -3.18 -15.86 4.29
CA GLU A 148 -3.25 -15.72 2.82
C GLU A 148 -2.90 -14.29 2.39
N GLY A 149 -3.41 -13.27 3.08
CA GLY A 149 -3.06 -11.87 2.83
C GLY A 149 -1.56 -11.58 3.02
N VAL A 150 -0.95 -12.12 4.07
CA VAL A 150 0.50 -12.02 4.31
C VAL A 150 1.31 -12.73 3.22
N GLU A 151 0.88 -13.91 2.78
CA GLU A 151 1.53 -14.68 1.71
C GLU A 151 1.44 -13.94 0.37
N LEU A 152 0.28 -13.36 0.07
CA LEU A 152 0.09 -12.52 -1.12
C LEU A 152 1.05 -11.32 -1.10
N ALA A 153 1.09 -10.57 0.00
CA ALA A 153 1.97 -9.41 0.13
C ALA A 153 3.45 -9.78 -0.11
N LYS A 154 3.91 -10.89 0.45
CA LYS A 154 5.27 -11.42 0.19
C LYS A 154 5.48 -11.78 -1.27
N LYS A 155 4.53 -12.47 -1.89
CA LYS A 155 4.58 -12.94 -3.28
C LYS A 155 4.76 -11.76 -4.26
N ILE A 156 4.06 -10.65 -4.04
CA ILE A 156 4.09 -9.48 -4.93
C ILE A 156 5.16 -8.44 -4.52
N GLY A 157 5.94 -8.71 -3.47
CA GLY A 157 6.97 -7.78 -2.98
C GLY A 157 6.42 -6.51 -2.33
N ALA A 158 5.18 -6.56 -1.83
CA ALA A 158 4.60 -5.46 -1.05
C ALA A 158 5.32 -5.31 0.29
N GLN A 159 5.34 -4.09 0.83
CA GLN A 159 6.01 -3.79 2.10
C GLN A 159 5.31 -4.49 3.27
N LYS A 160 3.99 -4.53 3.23
CA LYS A 160 3.18 -5.11 4.29
C LYS A 160 1.77 -5.46 3.81
N TYR A 161 1.15 -6.42 4.49
CA TYR A 161 -0.28 -6.65 4.52
C TYR A 161 -0.87 -6.03 5.79
N VAL A 162 -1.96 -5.30 5.65
CA VAL A 162 -2.81 -4.83 6.75
C VAL A 162 -4.26 -5.21 6.44
N GLU A 163 -5.07 -5.38 7.49
CA GLU A 163 -6.49 -5.64 7.32
C GLU A 163 -7.33 -4.84 8.30
N CYS A 164 -8.56 -4.52 7.93
CA CYS A 164 -9.43 -3.70 8.76
C CYS A 164 -10.89 -3.79 8.36
N SER A 165 -11.75 -3.29 9.25
CA SER A 165 -13.15 -2.98 8.96
C SER A 165 -13.41 -1.49 9.12
N ALA A 166 -13.81 -0.82 8.05
CA ALA A 166 -14.27 0.58 8.13
C ALA A 166 -15.54 0.73 9.00
N LYS A 167 -16.28 -0.36 9.21
CA LYS A 167 -17.52 -0.39 9.99
C LYS A 167 -17.26 -0.43 11.49
N THR A 168 -16.26 -1.19 11.93
CA THR A 168 -16.07 -1.54 13.35
C THR A 168 -14.80 -0.99 13.98
N GLU A 169 -13.81 -0.53 13.17
CA GLU A 169 -12.47 -0.22 13.66
C GLU A 169 -12.09 1.26 13.60
N ASN A 170 -11.08 1.62 14.38
CA ASN A 170 -10.38 2.89 14.30
C ASN A 170 -9.27 2.81 13.25
N LEU A 171 -9.50 3.35 12.07
CA LEU A 171 -8.59 3.27 10.94
C LEU A 171 -7.28 4.07 11.10
N LYS A 172 -7.20 4.97 12.09
CA LYS A 172 -5.98 5.76 12.33
C LYS A 172 -4.78 4.86 12.61
N GLU A 173 -4.97 3.78 13.36
CA GLU A 173 -3.90 2.85 13.71
C GLU A 173 -3.36 2.13 12.48
N VAL A 174 -4.24 1.72 11.57
CA VAL A 174 -3.86 1.08 10.29
C VAL A 174 -2.99 2.01 9.45
N PHE A 175 -3.35 3.29 9.35
CA PHE A 175 -2.57 4.27 8.60
C PHE A 175 -1.26 4.64 9.30
N ILE A 176 -1.23 4.68 10.64
CA ILE A 176 0.02 4.83 11.40
C ILE A 176 0.99 3.71 11.03
N GLU A 177 0.53 2.47 11.04
CA GLU A 177 1.32 1.29 10.70
C GLU A 177 1.87 1.34 9.26
N ILE A 178 1.03 1.71 8.27
CA ILE A 178 1.44 1.87 6.86
C ILE A 178 2.53 2.92 6.73
N ILE A 179 2.37 4.09 7.34
CA ILE A 179 3.32 5.19 7.22
C ILE A 179 4.63 4.87 7.96
N GLN A 180 4.58 4.22 9.10
CA GLN A 180 5.78 3.77 9.81
C GLN A 180 6.60 2.82 8.94
N GLU A 181 5.99 1.76 8.39
CA GLU A 181 6.65 0.80 7.52
C GLU A 181 7.23 1.46 6.26
N TYR A 182 6.49 2.39 5.65
CA TYR A 182 6.97 3.15 4.50
C TYR A 182 8.28 3.92 4.80
N PHE A 183 8.35 4.63 5.94
CA PHE A 183 9.56 5.37 6.31
C PHE A 183 10.69 4.46 6.78
N GLU A 184 10.41 3.31 7.37
CA GLU A 184 11.41 2.31 7.70
C GLU A 184 12.04 1.71 6.44
N SER A 185 11.23 1.36 5.45
CA SER A 185 11.71 0.83 4.18
C SER A 185 12.60 1.82 3.42
N LYS A 186 12.23 3.10 3.39
CA LYS A 186 13.07 4.18 2.81
C LYS A 186 14.42 4.31 3.52
N SER A 187 14.46 4.10 4.82
CA SER A 187 15.71 4.18 5.60
C SER A 187 16.65 3.02 5.29
N LYS A 188 16.13 1.81 5.14
CA LYS A 188 16.91 0.60 4.79
C LYS A 188 17.58 0.75 3.43
N VAL A 189 16.87 1.29 2.44
CA VAL A 189 17.41 1.55 1.09
C VAL A 189 18.56 2.58 1.12
N LYS A 190 18.40 3.67 1.88
CA LYS A 190 19.46 4.68 2.02
C LYS A 190 20.72 4.13 2.68
N MET A 191 20.59 3.28 3.69
CA MET A 191 21.74 2.64 4.35
C MET A 191 22.46 1.66 3.42
N SER A 192 21.74 0.86 2.64
CA SER A 192 22.37 -0.07 1.71
C SER A 192 23.10 0.65 0.59
N ALA A 193 22.55 1.73 0.04
CA ALA A 193 23.18 2.56 -0.97
C ALA A 193 24.45 3.25 -0.42
N ALA A 194 24.41 3.78 0.80
CA ALA A 194 25.59 4.38 1.45
C ALA A 194 26.70 3.36 1.72
N MET A 195 26.33 2.13 2.10
CA MET A 195 27.28 1.04 2.31
C MET A 195 27.94 0.55 1.00
N CYS A 196 27.19 0.52 -0.10
CA CYS A 196 27.73 0.24 -1.42
C CYS A 196 28.71 1.32 -1.88
N CYS A 197 28.39 2.60 -1.66
CA CYS A 197 29.30 3.71 -1.99
C CYS A 197 30.58 3.71 -1.13
N TRP A 198 30.52 3.23 0.11
CA TRP A 198 31.74 3.12 0.95
C TRP A 198 32.62 1.98 0.47
N LYS A 199 32.10 0.79 0.19
CA LYS A 199 32.87 -0.34 -0.34
C LYS A 199 33.54 -0.04 -1.68
N ALA A 200 32.99 0.87 -2.48
CA ALA A 200 33.58 1.34 -3.73
C ALA A 200 34.70 2.39 -3.54
N ARG A 201 34.98 2.85 -2.32
CA ARG A 201 36.02 3.83 -1.98
C ARG A 201 37.18 3.26 -1.15
N GLU A 202 37.37 1.94 -1.12
CA GLU A 202 38.64 1.42 -0.59
C GLU A 202 39.78 1.85 -1.52
N PRO A 203 40.79 2.61 -1.00
CA PRO A 203 41.91 3.05 -1.83
C PRO A 203 42.71 1.83 -2.24
N GLY A 204 42.76 1.59 -3.54
CA GLY A 204 43.66 0.61 -4.15
C GLY A 204 45.08 0.92 -3.82
N GLN A 205 45.79 -0.07 -3.40
CA GLN A 205 47.20 -0.36 -3.50
C GLN A 205 48.14 0.83 -3.79
N SER A 206 48.97 1.17 -2.79
CA SER A 206 50.16 1.95 -2.94
C SER A 206 51.06 1.34 -4.02
N GLU A 207 51.23 2.03 -5.14
CA GLU A 207 52.32 1.77 -6.06
C GLU A 207 53.67 1.94 -5.32
N VAL A 208 54.40 0.87 -5.20
CA VAL A 208 55.78 0.89 -4.75
C VAL A 208 56.62 1.44 -5.93
N VAL A 209 56.98 2.71 -5.82
CA VAL A 209 57.97 3.31 -6.74
C VAL A 209 59.36 2.77 -6.35
N HIS A 210 59.87 1.85 -7.15
CA HIS A 210 61.31 1.48 -7.10
C HIS A 210 62.13 2.64 -7.67
N ILE A 211 62.81 3.35 -6.79
CA ILE A 211 63.88 4.25 -7.17
C ILE A 211 65.15 3.37 -7.31
N SER A 212 65.57 3.15 -8.54
CA SER A 212 66.93 2.57 -8.84
C SER A 212 67.96 3.69 -8.85
N ASP A 213 68.84 3.66 -7.87
CA ASP A 213 70.07 4.44 -7.89
C ASP A 213 70.98 3.92 -9.01
N GLY A 214 71.51 4.86 -9.82
CA GLY A 214 72.49 4.69 -10.85
C GLY A 214 73.19 6.02 -11.19
#